data_6510d09008bbc3a47ca0613b66e7946d
#
_entry.id   6510d09008bbc3a47ca0613b66e7946d
#
_cell.length_a   1.000
_cell.length_b   1.000
_cell.length_c   1.000
_cell.angle_alpha   90.00
_cell.angle_beta   90.00
_cell.angle_gamma   90.00
#
_symmetry.space_group_name_H-M   'P 1'
#
loop_
_entity.id
_entity.type
_entity.pdbx_description
1 polymer ?
#
loop_
_entity_poly.entity_id
_entity_poly.type
_entity_poly.pdbx_seq_one_letter_code
_entity_poly.pdbx_strand_id
1 'polypeptide(L)'
;MGFLLNSLVAVTSLLTVHIPHRITPPVFETPIEAVSYVMFDIDFTTFRRERFSLQRAYPFLDWTTDGCSAPVVGNEGRSFNFTHACMRHDFGYRNIKRLGQFNEIVRTKLDEQFRRDLESSCATQVRTRKIRCLIWAEMFYVAVRATGG
;
A
#
# COMPACT_ATOMS: atom_id res chain seq x y z
N MET A 1 57.11 40.06 -14.73
CA MET A 1 56.49 38.88 -15.39
C MET A 1 56.04 37.92 -14.28
N GLY A 2 54.82 37.99 -13.86
CA GLY A 2 54.23 37.13 -12.81
C GLY A 2 53.20 36.21 -13.42
N PHE A 3 53.46 34.93 -13.38
CA PHE A 3 52.50 33.90 -13.82
C PHE A 3 51.53 33.59 -12.70
N LEU A 4 50.26 33.95 -12.88
CA LEU A 4 49.14 33.50 -12.04
C LEU A 4 48.75 32.09 -12.43
N LEU A 5 49.03 31.14 -11.55
CA LEU A 5 48.50 29.76 -11.65
C LEU A 5 47.06 29.75 -11.15
N ASN A 6 46.11 29.61 -12.09
CA ASN A 6 44.71 29.33 -11.75
C ASN A 6 44.59 27.87 -11.38
N SER A 7 44.41 27.58 -10.08
CA SER A 7 44.04 26.21 -9.62
C SER A 7 42.54 26.01 -9.84
N LEU A 8 42.21 25.20 -10.84
CA LEU A 8 40.87 24.66 -11.04
C LEU A 8 40.61 23.57 -9.98
N VAL A 9 39.82 23.89 -8.97
CA VAL A 9 39.30 22.92 -8.02
C VAL A 9 38.14 22.19 -8.69
N ALA A 10 38.36 20.96 -9.12
CA ALA A 10 37.31 20.10 -9.62
C ALA A 10 36.44 19.63 -8.44
N VAL A 11 35.21 20.19 -8.33
CA VAL A 11 34.21 19.71 -7.38
C VAL A 11 33.62 18.43 -7.95
N THR A 12 34.11 17.28 -7.50
CA THR A 12 33.48 15.97 -7.76
C THR A 12 32.24 15.84 -6.92
N SER A 13 31.08 16.11 -7.52
CA SER A 13 29.77 15.85 -6.91
C SER A 13 29.57 14.33 -6.81
N LEU A 14 29.74 13.78 -5.61
CA LEU A 14 29.38 12.40 -5.31
C LEU A 14 27.86 12.26 -5.36
N LEU A 15 27.33 11.76 -6.47
CA LEU A 15 25.94 11.32 -6.57
C LEU A 15 25.76 10.12 -5.63
N THR A 16 25.23 10.37 -4.42
CA THR A 16 24.76 9.31 -3.52
C THR A 16 23.57 8.64 -4.17
N VAL A 17 23.79 7.47 -4.76
CA VAL A 17 22.73 6.59 -5.23
C VAL A 17 21.98 6.12 -4.00
N HIS A 18 20.78 6.69 -3.78
CA HIS A 18 19.88 6.25 -2.72
C HIS A 18 19.28 4.90 -3.13
N ILE A 19 19.93 3.80 -2.73
CA ILE A 19 19.38 2.45 -2.90
C ILE A 19 18.18 2.34 -1.97
N PRO A 20 16.95 2.15 -2.48
CA PRO A 20 15.78 1.99 -1.62
C PRO A 20 16.00 0.79 -0.71
N HIS A 21 15.98 1.03 0.60
CA HIS A 21 16.23 0.01 1.60
C HIS A 21 15.13 -1.05 1.51
N ARG A 22 15.48 -2.24 1.02
CA ARG A 22 14.58 -3.39 0.96
C ARG A 22 14.37 -3.88 2.39
N ILE A 23 13.11 -4.00 2.82
CA ILE A 23 12.82 -4.56 4.14
C ILE A 23 13.18 -6.04 4.18
N THR A 24 13.72 -6.49 5.31
CA THR A 24 13.78 -7.92 5.65
C THR A 24 12.54 -8.24 6.48
N PRO A 25 11.57 -9.01 5.94
CA PRO A 25 10.37 -9.33 6.69
C PRO A 25 10.72 -10.10 7.97
N PRO A 26 10.16 -9.72 9.14
CA PRO A 26 10.41 -10.41 10.39
C PRO A 26 9.85 -11.84 10.37
N VAL A 27 10.38 -12.70 11.22
CA VAL A 27 9.83 -14.03 11.46
C VAL A 27 8.84 -13.93 12.62
N PHE A 28 7.65 -14.50 12.44
CA PHE A 28 6.58 -14.52 13.45
C PHE A 28 6.30 -15.93 13.92
N GLU A 29 5.88 -16.08 15.18
CA GLU A 29 5.51 -17.36 15.76
C GLU A 29 4.13 -17.82 15.28
N THR A 30 3.24 -16.88 15.00
CA THR A 30 1.86 -17.17 14.62
C THR A 30 1.48 -16.52 13.29
N PRO A 31 0.59 -17.17 12.50
CA PRO A 31 0.07 -16.56 11.27
C PRO A 31 -0.63 -15.23 11.48
N ILE A 32 -1.32 -15.04 12.62
CA ILE A 32 -2.05 -13.79 12.89
C ILE A 32 -1.11 -12.60 13.08
N GLU A 33 0.08 -12.79 13.67
CA GLU A 33 1.09 -11.74 13.79
C GLU A 33 1.61 -11.32 12.42
N ALA A 34 1.86 -12.27 11.52
CA ALA A 34 2.27 -11.97 10.16
C ALA A 34 1.17 -11.20 9.39
N VAL A 35 -0.11 -11.55 9.58
CA VAL A 35 -1.24 -10.80 9.01
C VAL A 35 -1.31 -9.40 9.58
N SER A 36 -1.18 -9.25 10.90
CA SER A 36 -1.19 -7.94 11.58
C SER A 36 -0.07 -7.03 11.04
N TYR A 37 1.13 -7.55 10.94
CA TYR A 37 2.28 -6.84 10.38
C TYR A 37 2.02 -6.33 8.96
N VAL A 38 1.56 -7.21 8.07
CA VAL A 38 1.28 -6.83 6.68
C VAL A 38 0.14 -5.82 6.59
N MET A 39 -0.88 -5.93 7.45
CA MET A 39 -2.05 -5.06 7.42
C MET A 39 -1.82 -3.71 8.07
N PHE A 40 -1.13 -3.68 9.23
CA PHE A 40 -1.19 -2.50 10.11
C PHE A 40 0.17 -1.89 10.44
N ASP A 41 1.27 -2.66 10.40
CA ASP A 41 2.57 -2.19 10.87
C ASP A 41 3.43 -1.61 9.74
N ILE A 42 3.26 -2.09 8.50
CA ILE A 42 3.95 -1.49 7.34
C ILE A 42 3.07 -0.44 6.67
N ASP A 43 3.70 0.63 6.18
CA ASP A 43 2.99 1.64 5.39
C ASP A 43 2.59 1.11 4.00
N PHE A 44 1.64 1.81 3.36
CA PHE A 44 1.12 1.41 2.06
C PHE A 44 2.16 1.41 0.93
N THR A 45 3.11 2.34 0.97
CA THR A 45 4.18 2.41 -0.03
C THR A 45 5.10 1.20 0.09
N THR A 46 5.43 0.80 1.31
CA THR A 46 6.20 -0.42 1.61
C THR A 46 5.45 -1.66 1.16
N PHE A 47 4.15 -1.80 1.48
CA PHE A 47 3.34 -2.91 0.99
C PHE A 47 3.37 -3.02 -0.54
N ARG A 48 3.14 -1.92 -1.26
CA ARG A 48 3.18 -1.89 -2.73
C ARG A 48 4.52 -2.34 -3.31
N ARG A 49 5.62 -1.86 -2.72
CA ARG A 49 6.98 -2.16 -3.18
C ARG A 49 7.39 -3.59 -2.85
N GLU A 50 7.07 -4.07 -1.66
CA GLU A 50 7.59 -5.32 -1.12
C GLU A 50 6.59 -6.48 -1.18
N ARG A 51 5.41 -6.31 -1.80
CA ARG A 51 4.36 -7.33 -1.84
C ARG A 51 4.87 -8.73 -2.19
N PHE A 52 5.70 -8.84 -3.23
CA PHE A 52 6.25 -10.14 -3.65
C PHE A 52 7.31 -10.70 -2.68
N SER A 53 8.05 -9.84 -1.98
CA SER A 53 8.98 -10.25 -0.93
C SER A 53 8.22 -10.76 0.29
N LEU A 54 7.15 -10.07 0.68
CA LEU A 54 6.24 -10.48 1.76
C LEU A 54 5.54 -11.80 1.44
N GLN A 55 5.06 -11.99 0.21
CA GLN A 55 4.46 -13.24 -0.24
C GLN A 55 5.44 -14.42 -0.16
N ARG A 56 6.70 -14.20 -0.51
CA ARG A 56 7.75 -15.23 -0.37
C ARG A 56 8.12 -15.51 1.08
N ALA A 57 8.10 -14.49 1.94
CA ALA A 57 8.38 -14.63 3.36
C ALA A 57 7.26 -15.34 4.12
N TYR A 58 6.01 -15.11 3.70
CA TYR A 58 4.81 -15.68 4.34
C TYR A 58 3.97 -16.50 3.36
N PRO A 59 4.52 -17.61 2.78
CA PRO A 59 3.84 -18.41 1.76
C PRO A 59 2.63 -19.19 2.30
N PHE A 60 2.51 -19.31 3.63
CA PHE A 60 1.41 -19.95 4.33
C PHE A 60 0.16 -19.06 4.43
N LEU A 61 0.26 -17.77 4.08
CA LEU A 61 -0.87 -16.85 4.05
C LEU A 61 -1.56 -16.86 2.67
N ASP A 62 -2.83 -16.49 2.66
CA ASP A 62 -3.60 -16.35 1.42
C ASP A 62 -3.33 -14.99 0.78
N TRP A 63 -2.67 -14.99 -0.36
CA TRP A 63 -2.32 -13.82 -1.17
C TRP A 63 -3.19 -13.66 -2.41
N THR A 64 -4.24 -14.49 -2.54
CA THR A 64 -5.19 -14.37 -3.65
C THR A 64 -6.01 -13.09 -3.53
N THR A 65 -6.40 -12.54 -4.67
CA THR A 65 -7.19 -11.31 -4.76
C THR A 65 -8.12 -11.41 -5.97
N ASP A 66 -9.32 -10.92 -5.85
CA ASP A 66 -10.25 -10.68 -6.94
C ASP A 66 -10.28 -9.19 -7.34
N GLY A 67 -9.41 -8.43 -6.72
CA GLY A 67 -9.17 -7.02 -7.05
C GLY A 67 -10.28 -6.10 -6.52
N CYS A 68 -10.41 -4.95 -7.17
CA CYS A 68 -11.46 -3.99 -6.82
C CYS A 68 -12.80 -4.44 -7.43
N SER A 69 -13.45 -5.42 -6.84
CA SER A 69 -14.79 -5.92 -7.22
C SER A 69 -15.93 -4.96 -6.86
N ALA A 70 -15.63 -3.66 -6.72
CA ALA A 70 -16.65 -2.67 -6.41
C ALA A 70 -17.75 -2.68 -7.50
N PRO A 71 -19.04 -2.67 -7.10
CA PRO A 71 -20.14 -2.56 -8.03
C PRO A 71 -19.92 -1.32 -8.90
N VAL A 72 -20.20 -1.46 -10.17
CA VAL A 72 -20.01 -0.51 -11.28
C VAL A 72 -20.10 0.95 -10.85
N VAL A 73 -19.01 1.48 -10.38
CA VAL A 73 -18.87 2.90 -10.07
C VAL A 73 -18.25 3.48 -11.33
N GLY A 74 -19.01 4.09 -12.17
CA GLY A 74 -18.72 4.75 -13.41
C GLY A 74 -17.26 4.74 -13.96
N ASN A 75 -17.05 5.11 -15.17
CA ASN A 75 -15.74 5.08 -15.84
C ASN A 75 -14.64 5.88 -15.09
N GLU A 76 -15.00 6.83 -14.22
CA GLU A 76 -14.03 7.64 -13.46
C GLU A 76 -13.32 6.89 -12.34
N GLY A 77 -13.97 5.92 -11.70
CA GLY A 77 -13.32 5.06 -10.69
C GLY A 77 -12.18 4.24 -11.29
N ARG A 78 -12.25 3.92 -12.56
CA ARG A 78 -11.17 3.26 -13.32
C ARG A 78 -10.02 4.20 -13.68
N SER A 79 -10.20 5.50 -13.54
CA SER A 79 -9.17 6.52 -13.82
C SER A 79 -8.13 6.62 -12.71
N PHE A 80 -8.38 6.00 -11.55
CA PHE A 80 -7.49 5.97 -10.41
C PHE A 80 -7.08 4.53 -10.10
N ASN A 81 -5.81 4.33 -9.80
CA ASN A 81 -5.27 3.00 -9.54
C ASN A 81 -5.37 2.65 -8.05
N PHE A 82 -6.43 1.96 -7.67
CA PHE A 82 -6.65 1.44 -6.31
C PHE A 82 -6.28 -0.05 -6.16
N THR A 83 -5.71 -0.66 -7.19
CA THR A 83 -5.42 -2.11 -7.24
C THR A 83 -4.69 -2.62 -6.00
N HIS A 84 -3.64 -1.93 -5.55
CA HIS A 84 -2.88 -2.40 -4.37
C HIS A 84 -3.64 -2.20 -3.06
N ALA A 85 -4.50 -1.18 -2.95
CA ALA A 85 -5.37 -1.02 -1.79
C ALA A 85 -6.37 -2.17 -1.71
N CYS A 86 -7.01 -2.52 -2.83
CA CYS A 86 -7.90 -3.68 -2.91
C CYS A 86 -7.17 -5.00 -2.59
N MET A 87 -5.97 -5.20 -3.14
CA MET A 87 -5.15 -6.40 -2.84
C MET A 87 -4.83 -6.54 -1.35
N ARG A 88 -4.51 -5.44 -0.65
CA ARG A 88 -4.22 -5.49 0.79
C ARG A 88 -5.49 -5.73 1.59
N HIS A 89 -6.61 -5.15 1.20
CA HIS A 89 -7.90 -5.39 1.81
C HIS A 89 -8.34 -6.85 1.69
N ASP A 90 -8.27 -7.43 0.47
CA ASP A 90 -8.54 -8.85 0.21
C ASP A 90 -7.66 -9.76 1.05
N PHE A 91 -6.35 -9.46 1.11
CA PHE A 91 -5.41 -10.20 1.94
C PHE A 91 -5.85 -10.23 3.41
N GLY A 92 -6.22 -9.07 3.97
CA GLY A 92 -6.69 -8.97 5.35
C GLY A 92 -7.96 -9.81 5.58
N TYR A 93 -8.98 -9.60 4.75
CA TYR A 93 -10.26 -10.31 4.86
C TYR A 93 -10.10 -11.83 4.76
N ARG A 94 -9.39 -12.33 3.75
CA ARG A 94 -9.23 -13.77 3.50
C ARG A 94 -8.48 -14.45 4.65
N ASN A 95 -7.37 -13.87 5.09
CA ASN A 95 -6.58 -14.47 6.16
C ASN A 95 -7.28 -14.40 7.52
N ILE A 96 -7.88 -13.27 7.89
CA ILE A 96 -8.60 -13.13 9.16
C ILE A 96 -9.81 -14.07 9.22
N LYS A 97 -10.58 -14.21 8.12
CA LYS A 97 -11.68 -15.18 8.04
C LYS A 97 -11.15 -16.61 8.18
N ARG A 98 -10.08 -16.97 7.46
CA ARG A 98 -9.46 -18.30 7.50
C ARG A 98 -8.93 -18.67 8.90
N LEU A 99 -8.43 -17.68 9.64
CA LEU A 99 -7.92 -17.88 11.00
C LEU A 99 -9.01 -17.82 12.09
N GLY A 100 -10.29 -17.68 11.71
CA GLY A 100 -11.42 -17.65 12.64
C GLY A 100 -11.45 -16.40 13.54
N GLN A 101 -10.77 -15.33 13.15
CA GLN A 101 -10.65 -14.07 13.93
C GLN A 101 -11.59 -12.96 13.43
N PHE A 102 -12.46 -13.26 12.47
CA PHE A 102 -13.32 -12.26 11.85
C PHE A 102 -14.51 -11.91 12.75
N ASN A 103 -14.63 -10.64 13.10
CA ASN A 103 -15.77 -10.04 13.82
C ASN A 103 -15.90 -8.59 13.38
N GLU A 104 -16.98 -7.90 13.83
CA GLU A 104 -17.27 -6.52 13.40
C GLU A 104 -16.18 -5.51 13.80
N ILE A 105 -15.52 -5.70 14.94
CA ILE A 105 -14.43 -4.82 15.38
C ILE A 105 -13.23 -4.96 14.42
N VAL A 106 -12.86 -6.19 14.10
CA VAL A 106 -11.75 -6.48 13.18
C VAL A 106 -12.12 -6.05 11.76
N ARG A 107 -13.35 -6.30 11.32
CA ARG A 107 -13.88 -5.81 10.05
C ARG A 107 -13.71 -4.31 9.92
N THR A 108 -14.15 -3.55 10.93
CA THR A 108 -14.02 -2.09 10.94
C THR A 108 -12.56 -1.66 10.78
N LYS A 109 -11.62 -2.30 11.49
CA LYS A 109 -10.18 -2.00 11.36
C LYS A 109 -9.64 -2.27 9.96
N LEU A 110 -10.05 -3.38 9.32
CA LEU A 110 -9.64 -3.72 7.96
C LEU A 110 -10.18 -2.68 6.94
N ASP A 111 -11.44 -2.30 7.06
CA ASP A 111 -12.08 -1.34 6.17
C ASP A 111 -11.48 0.07 6.34
N GLU A 112 -11.17 0.48 7.56
CA GLU A 112 -10.48 1.76 7.80
C GLU A 112 -9.05 1.75 7.29
N GLN A 113 -8.34 0.60 7.36
CA GLN A 113 -7.04 0.48 6.71
C GLN A 113 -7.17 0.60 5.19
N PHE A 114 -8.17 -0.03 4.61
CA PHE A 114 -8.49 0.12 3.18
C PHE A 114 -8.73 1.58 2.79
N ARG A 115 -9.52 2.32 3.57
CA ARG A 115 -9.73 3.76 3.35
C ARG A 115 -8.42 4.54 3.32
N ARG A 116 -7.53 4.32 4.31
CA ARG A 116 -6.21 4.96 4.34
C ARG A 116 -5.35 4.63 3.12
N ASP A 117 -5.40 3.39 2.66
CA ASP A 117 -4.65 2.92 1.49
C ASP A 117 -5.19 3.55 0.18
N LEU A 118 -6.51 3.69 0.07
CA LEU A 118 -7.17 4.40 -1.03
C LEU A 118 -6.76 5.89 -1.06
N GLU A 119 -6.80 6.57 0.08
CA GLU A 119 -6.37 7.97 0.22
C GLU A 119 -4.89 8.13 -0.13
N SER A 120 -4.03 7.21 0.30
CA SER A 120 -2.60 7.16 -0.03
C SER A 120 -2.37 6.99 -1.54
N SER A 121 -3.24 6.26 -2.23
CA SER A 121 -3.21 6.13 -3.69
C SER A 121 -3.46 7.46 -4.42
N CYS A 122 -4.13 8.40 -3.75
CA CYS A 122 -4.41 9.73 -4.27
C CYS A 122 -3.31 10.76 -4.00
N ALA A 123 -2.31 10.44 -3.17
CA ALA A 123 -1.33 11.40 -2.66
C ALA A 123 -0.52 12.10 -3.77
N THR A 124 -0.22 11.40 -4.86
CA THR A 124 0.59 11.90 -5.99
C THR A 124 -0.21 12.65 -7.06
N GLN A 125 -1.54 12.75 -6.90
CA GLN A 125 -2.39 13.45 -7.87
C GLN A 125 -2.28 14.97 -7.74
N VAL A 126 -2.37 15.69 -8.86
CA VAL A 126 -2.48 17.16 -8.86
C VAL A 126 -3.81 17.60 -8.24
N ARG A 127 -3.84 18.85 -7.71
CA ARG A 127 -4.91 19.34 -6.81
C ARG A 127 -6.34 18.99 -7.24
N THR A 128 -6.77 19.33 -8.45
CA THR A 128 -8.14 19.08 -8.93
C THR A 128 -8.42 17.59 -9.10
N ARG A 129 -7.46 16.84 -9.63
CA ARG A 129 -7.55 15.40 -9.80
C ARG A 129 -7.50 14.66 -8.45
N LYS A 130 -6.78 15.20 -7.45
CA LYS A 130 -6.72 14.66 -6.09
C LYS A 130 -8.08 14.69 -5.41
N ILE A 131 -8.83 15.79 -5.52
CA ILE A 131 -10.19 15.90 -4.97
C ILE A 131 -11.10 14.80 -5.55
N ARG A 132 -11.09 14.64 -6.88
CA ARG A 132 -11.87 13.58 -7.53
C ARG A 132 -11.44 12.19 -7.12
N CYS A 133 -10.13 11.96 -6.97
CA CYS A 133 -9.59 10.69 -6.48
C CYS A 133 -10.09 10.37 -5.07
N LEU A 134 -10.08 11.34 -4.16
CA LEU A 134 -10.56 11.17 -2.79
C LEU A 134 -12.07 10.89 -2.72
N ILE A 135 -12.87 11.51 -3.59
CA ILE A 135 -14.30 11.20 -3.72
C ILE A 135 -14.48 9.71 -4.11
N TRP A 136 -13.72 9.23 -5.09
CA TRP A 136 -13.75 7.82 -5.48
C TRP A 136 -13.25 6.89 -4.37
N ALA A 137 -12.20 7.27 -3.65
CA ALA A 137 -11.70 6.53 -2.49
C ALA A 137 -12.82 6.33 -1.44
N GLU A 138 -13.55 7.40 -1.13
CA GLU A 138 -14.67 7.34 -0.18
C GLU A 138 -15.81 6.45 -0.70
N MET A 139 -16.14 6.52 -2.00
CA MET A 139 -17.17 5.65 -2.59
C MET A 139 -16.79 4.16 -2.49
N PHE A 140 -15.54 3.80 -2.71
CA PHE A 140 -15.05 2.43 -2.52
C PHE A 140 -15.17 1.98 -1.06
N TYR A 141 -14.77 2.84 -0.12
CA TYR A 141 -14.89 2.56 1.30
C TYR A 141 -16.35 2.33 1.72
N VAL A 142 -17.26 3.23 1.33
CA VAL A 142 -18.69 3.10 1.62
C VAL A 142 -19.28 1.83 1.03
N ALA A 143 -18.87 1.46 -0.19
CA ALA A 143 -19.32 0.23 -0.84
C ALA A 143 -18.94 -1.02 -0.04
N VAL A 144 -17.69 -1.16 0.41
CA VAL A 144 -17.27 -2.33 1.20
C VAL A 144 -17.94 -2.36 2.58
N ARG A 145 -18.18 -1.19 3.20
CA ARG A 145 -18.95 -1.11 4.46
C ARG A 145 -20.39 -1.54 4.29
N ALA A 146 -21.02 -1.23 3.16
CA ALA A 146 -22.43 -1.57 2.88
C ALA A 146 -22.61 -3.06 2.53
N THR A 147 -21.66 -3.68 1.82
CA THR A 147 -21.82 -5.06 1.32
C THR A 147 -21.32 -6.12 2.29
N GLY A 148 -20.56 -5.75 3.29
CA GLY A 148 -20.06 -6.66 4.31
C GLY A 148 -18.81 -7.44 3.92
N GLY A 149 -18.20 -7.10 2.80
CA GLY A 149 -16.94 -7.71 2.32
C GLY A 149 -17.09 -9.14 1.87
#